data_f3a33deeda2a120c716d52b85c61da7f
#
_entry.id   f3a33deeda2a120c716d52b85c61da7f
#
_cell.length_a   1.000
_cell.length_b   1.000
_cell.length_c   1.000
_cell.angle_alpha   90.00
_cell.angle_beta   90.00
_cell.angle_gamma   90.00
#
_symmetry.space_group_name_H-M   'P 1'
#
loop_
_entity.id
_entity.type
_entity.pdbx_description
1 polymer ?
#
loop_
_entity_poly.entity_id
_entity_poly.type
_entity_poly.pdbx_seq_one_letter_code
_entity_poly.pdbx_strand_id
1 'polypeptide(L)'
;ALEEDPLDLGAIGGNFTPGDDHDAVTGDVEAELNEAFGYFQQYDADKGVLDIETVIKAIRHGLAGHGPVAKVGCVGFCLGGRLAYMAAARTDIDASVGYYGVMIDQMLGESHAIAHPLMLHIPTADHFVGPEAQAAIHAGLDDHPKVTLHDYVGLDHGFAAEMGNRRDEAGAVLADGRTEAFFKANLG
;
A
#
# COMPACT_ATOMS: atom_id res chain seq x y z
N ALA A 1 -34.41 -4.33 -0.73
CA ALA A 1 -33.29 -4.00 -1.62
C ALA A 1 -32.65 -2.75 -0.98
N LEU A 2 -31.55 -2.94 -0.26
CA LEU A 2 -30.68 -1.84 0.17
C LEU A 2 -29.70 -1.65 -0.98
N GLU A 3 -29.81 -0.53 -1.69
CA GLU A 3 -28.74 -0.05 -2.57
C GLU A 3 -27.54 0.25 -1.63
N GLU A 4 -26.54 -0.61 -1.65
CA GLU A 4 -25.24 -0.29 -1.07
C GLU A 4 -24.56 0.67 -2.04
N ASP A 5 -24.35 1.91 -1.59
CA ASP A 5 -23.55 2.91 -2.27
C ASP A 5 -22.14 2.34 -2.49
N PRO A 6 -21.60 2.34 -3.73
CA PRO A 6 -20.23 1.92 -3.94
C PRO A 6 -19.31 2.87 -3.16
N LEU A 7 -18.42 2.30 -2.36
CA LEU A 7 -17.38 3.02 -1.61
C LEU A 7 -16.67 4.00 -2.55
N ASP A 8 -16.93 5.28 -2.36
CA ASP A 8 -16.22 6.35 -3.04
C ASP A 8 -14.82 6.47 -2.45
N LEU A 9 -13.88 5.74 -3.03
CA LEU A 9 -12.45 5.79 -2.67
C LEU A 9 -11.81 7.16 -2.94
N GLY A 10 -12.52 8.08 -3.63
CA GLY A 10 -12.11 9.47 -3.82
C GLY A 10 -12.19 10.33 -2.57
N ALA A 11 -12.92 9.89 -1.52
CA ALA A 11 -13.08 10.65 -0.29
C ALA A 11 -11.89 10.52 0.69
N ILE A 12 -10.97 9.57 0.49
CA ILE A 12 -9.79 9.39 1.35
C ILE A 12 -8.58 10.19 0.82
N GLY A 13 -8.60 10.57 -0.45
CA GLY A 13 -7.67 11.54 -1.01
C GLY A 13 -8.41 12.85 -1.21
N GLY A 14 -8.11 13.88 -0.41
CA GLY A 14 -8.65 15.21 -0.65
C GLY A 14 -8.53 15.55 -2.14
N ASN A 15 -9.51 16.27 -2.71
CA ASN A 15 -9.51 16.73 -4.10
C ASN A 15 -8.24 17.55 -4.36
N PHE A 16 -7.18 16.88 -4.79
CA PHE A 16 -5.96 17.51 -5.25
C PHE A 16 -6.18 17.99 -6.68
N THR A 17 -6.48 19.28 -6.84
CA THR A 17 -6.40 19.94 -8.14
C THR A 17 -4.95 20.32 -8.43
N PRO A 18 -4.38 19.97 -9.61
CA PRO A 18 -3.06 20.41 -9.99
C PRO A 18 -3.03 21.95 -10.04
N GLY A 19 -2.26 22.58 -9.17
CA GLY A 19 -2.08 24.03 -9.14
C GLY A 19 -2.44 24.74 -7.83
N ASP A 20 -2.92 24.04 -6.82
CA ASP A 20 -3.13 24.63 -5.50
C ASP A 20 -1.77 24.81 -4.80
N ASP A 21 -1.45 26.08 -4.52
CA ASP A 21 -0.25 26.48 -3.75
C ASP A 21 -0.40 25.97 -2.31
N HIS A 22 0.22 24.80 -2.02
CA HIS A 22 0.16 24.15 -0.69
C HIS A 22 1.01 24.83 0.39
N ASP A 23 1.59 25.99 0.10
CA ASP A 23 2.33 26.81 1.09
C ASP A 23 1.41 27.62 2.04
N ALA A 24 0.11 27.68 1.75
CA ALA A 24 -0.88 28.26 2.65
C ALA A 24 -1.61 27.16 3.44
N VAL A 25 -0.91 26.51 4.37
CA VAL A 25 -1.54 25.66 5.40
C VAL A 25 -2.40 26.56 6.27
N THR A 26 -3.67 26.69 5.90
CA THR A 26 -4.70 27.32 6.72
C THR A 26 -5.16 26.33 7.79
N GLY A 27 -5.79 26.80 8.87
CA GLY A 27 -6.19 25.96 10.02
C GLY A 27 -7.15 24.78 9.69
N ASP A 28 -7.56 24.62 8.45
CA ASP A 28 -8.41 23.53 7.97
C ASP A 28 -7.65 22.21 7.80
N VAL A 29 -6.34 22.24 7.50
CA VAL A 29 -5.53 21.02 7.27
C VAL A 29 -5.41 20.16 8.51
N GLU A 30 -5.31 20.75 9.69
CA GLU A 30 -5.27 19.99 10.95
C GLU A 30 -6.64 19.33 11.23
N ALA A 31 -7.73 20.02 10.95
CA ALA A 31 -9.08 19.47 11.08
C ALA A 31 -9.31 18.31 10.10
N GLU A 32 -8.93 18.48 8.83
CA GLU A 32 -9.02 17.45 7.80
C GLU A 32 -8.14 16.22 8.13
N LEU A 33 -6.93 16.46 8.63
CA LEU A 33 -6.04 15.37 9.07
C LEU A 33 -6.64 14.58 10.25
N ASN A 34 -7.22 15.29 11.23
CA ASN A 34 -7.89 14.66 12.38
C ASN A 34 -9.13 13.86 11.93
N GLU A 35 -9.88 14.36 10.96
CA GLU A 35 -11.01 13.64 10.38
C GLU A 35 -10.52 12.37 9.65
N ALA A 36 -9.48 12.47 8.82
CA ALA A 36 -8.87 11.34 8.13
C ALA A 36 -8.36 10.28 9.11
N PHE A 37 -7.74 10.67 10.23
CA PHE A 37 -7.36 9.75 11.31
C PHE A 37 -8.57 9.10 11.97
N GLY A 38 -9.68 9.80 12.11
CA GLY A 38 -10.94 9.26 12.59
C GLY A 38 -11.47 8.12 11.70
N TYR A 39 -11.41 8.29 10.38
CA TYR A 39 -11.76 7.23 9.42
C TYR A 39 -10.77 6.08 9.47
N PHE A 40 -9.47 6.37 9.52
CA PHE A 40 -8.43 5.34 9.63
C PHE A 40 -8.63 4.43 10.86
N GLN A 41 -8.99 5.00 12.02
CA GLN A 41 -9.25 4.24 13.23
C GLN A 41 -10.49 3.34 13.16
N GLN A 42 -11.46 3.71 12.33
CA GLN A 42 -12.70 2.96 12.12
C GLN A 42 -12.59 1.94 10.97
N TYR A 43 -11.50 2.01 10.19
CA TYR A 43 -11.32 1.14 9.04
C TYR A 43 -11.12 -0.31 9.44
N ASP A 44 -11.99 -1.18 8.96
CA ASP A 44 -11.90 -2.63 9.13
C ASP A 44 -11.00 -3.24 8.05
N ALA A 45 -9.73 -3.45 8.38
CA ALA A 45 -8.76 -3.99 7.44
C ALA A 45 -9.06 -5.44 7.04
N ASP A 46 -9.72 -6.23 7.89
CA ASP A 46 -10.12 -7.60 7.56
C ASP A 46 -11.21 -7.60 6.50
N LYS A 47 -12.19 -6.71 6.62
CA LYS A 47 -13.19 -6.47 5.59
C LYS A 47 -12.54 -5.96 4.30
N GLY A 48 -11.60 -5.03 4.39
CA GLY A 48 -10.86 -4.52 3.23
C GLY A 48 -10.14 -5.62 2.44
N VAL A 49 -9.57 -6.62 3.10
CA VAL A 49 -8.95 -7.77 2.42
C VAL A 49 -9.99 -8.66 1.74
N LEU A 50 -11.17 -8.86 2.32
CA LEU A 50 -12.26 -9.60 1.67
C LEU A 50 -12.75 -8.89 0.39
N ASP A 51 -12.81 -7.56 0.43
CA ASP A 51 -13.16 -6.75 -0.74
C ASP A 51 -12.07 -6.88 -1.83
N ILE A 52 -10.78 -6.82 -1.45
CA ILE A 52 -9.65 -7.05 -2.36
C ILE A 52 -9.74 -8.45 -2.99
N GLU A 53 -10.00 -9.50 -2.22
CA GLU A 53 -10.16 -10.86 -2.74
C GLU A 53 -11.31 -10.95 -3.76
N THR A 54 -12.41 -10.24 -3.48
CA THR A 54 -13.54 -10.16 -4.40
C THR A 54 -13.15 -9.50 -5.72
N VAL A 55 -12.39 -8.41 -5.66
CA VAL A 55 -11.85 -7.70 -6.84
C VAL A 55 -10.88 -8.58 -7.62
N ILE A 56 -9.97 -9.30 -6.95
CA ILE A 56 -9.04 -10.26 -7.60
C ILE A 56 -9.84 -11.30 -8.41
N LYS A 57 -10.86 -11.90 -7.80
CA LYS A 57 -11.73 -12.87 -8.47
C LYS A 57 -12.44 -12.27 -9.68
N ALA A 58 -12.99 -11.05 -9.54
CA ALA A 58 -13.68 -10.35 -10.62
C ALA A 58 -12.72 -10.05 -11.79
N ILE A 59 -11.50 -9.57 -11.52
CA ILE A 59 -10.49 -9.30 -12.54
C ILE A 59 -10.12 -10.58 -13.28
N ARG A 60 -9.86 -11.69 -12.56
CA ARG A 60 -9.54 -12.98 -13.17
C ARG A 60 -10.63 -13.50 -14.09
N HIS A 61 -11.91 -13.24 -13.81
CA HIS A 61 -13.04 -13.64 -14.66
C HIS A 61 -13.33 -12.66 -15.80
N GLY A 62 -12.64 -11.54 -15.87
CA GLY A 62 -12.84 -10.49 -16.87
C GLY A 62 -13.78 -9.39 -16.37
N LEU A 63 -13.19 -8.32 -15.83
CA LEU A 63 -13.89 -7.14 -15.34
C LEU A 63 -13.89 -6.03 -16.40
N ALA A 64 -14.98 -5.24 -16.45
CA ALA A 64 -15.08 -4.01 -17.24
C ALA A 64 -14.80 -4.16 -18.74
N GLY A 65 -15.23 -5.27 -19.34
CA GLY A 65 -15.10 -5.51 -20.78
C GLY A 65 -13.74 -6.05 -21.22
N HIS A 66 -12.82 -6.27 -20.28
CA HIS A 66 -11.57 -7.00 -20.51
C HIS A 66 -11.81 -8.52 -20.35
N GLY A 67 -11.15 -9.33 -21.17
CA GLY A 67 -11.20 -10.78 -21.04
C GLY A 67 -10.55 -11.26 -19.75
N PRO A 68 -10.72 -12.56 -19.41
CA PRO A 68 -10.08 -13.18 -18.25
C PRO A 68 -8.55 -13.00 -18.27
N VAL A 69 -7.94 -12.77 -17.10
CA VAL A 69 -6.49 -12.70 -16.94
C VAL A 69 -6.00 -13.82 -16.04
N ALA A 70 -4.79 -14.33 -16.33
CA ALA A 70 -4.23 -15.44 -15.60
C ALA A 70 -3.66 -15.03 -14.24
N LYS A 71 -3.12 -13.82 -14.15
CA LYS A 71 -2.43 -13.31 -12.95
C LYS A 71 -2.87 -11.90 -12.59
N VAL A 72 -2.94 -11.62 -11.30
CA VAL A 72 -3.32 -10.33 -10.72
C VAL A 72 -2.30 -9.92 -9.69
N GLY A 73 -1.83 -8.68 -9.76
CA GLY A 73 -0.97 -8.07 -8.73
C GLY A 73 -1.65 -6.88 -8.08
N CYS A 74 -1.19 -6.50 -6.90
CA CYS A 74 -1.59 -5.26 -6.25
C CYS A 74 -0.38 -4.42 -5.84
N VAL A 75 -0.57 -3.11 -5.84
CA VAL A 75 0.33 -2.14 -5.23
C VAL A 75 -0.46 -1.29 -4.25
N GLY A 76 0.14 -0.97 -3.12
CA GLY A 76 -0.51 -0.16 -2.11
C GLY A 76 0.46 0.76 -1.38
N PHE A 77 -0.02 1.90 -0.93
CA PHE A 77 0.74 2.97 -0.30
C PHE A 77 0.19 3.24 1.11
N CYS A 78 1.02 3.44 2.11
CA CYS A 78 0.60 3.71 3.49
C CYS A 78 -0.31 2.58 4.03
N LEU A 79 -1.57 2.87 4.33
CA LEU A 79 -2.60 1.86 4.65
C LEU A 79 -2.72 0.81 3.53
N GLY A 80 -2.65 1.24 2.27
CA GLY A 80 -2.62 0.34 1.11
C GLY A 80 -1.40 -0.58 1.11
N GLY A 81 -0.24 -0.12 1.59
CA GLY A 81 0.96 -0.96 1.77
C GLY A 81 0.75 -2.07 2.81
N ARG A 82 0.05 -1.76 3.91
CA ARG A 82 -0.44 -2.78 4.86
C ARG A 82 -1.38 -3.77 4.19
N LEU A 83 -2.34 -3.27 3.42
CA LEU A 83 -3.31 -4.14 2.73
C LEU A 83 -2.65 -5.02 1.67
N ALA A 84 -1.59 -4.54 1.00
CA ALA A 84 -0.80 -5.35 0.07
C ALA A 84 -0.08 -6.51 0.79
N TYR A 85 0.45 -6.28 2.00
CA TYR A 85 0.99 -7.34 2.86
C TYR A 85 -0.10 -8.34 3.25
N MET A 86 -1.26 -7.85 3.72
CA MET A 86 -2.39 -8.71 4.10
C MET A 86 -2.92 -9.49 2.91
N ALA A 87 -2.99 -8.89 1.72
CA ALA A 87 -3.39 -9.59 0.50
C ALA A 87 -2.41 -10.73 0.17
N ALA A 88 -1.09 -10.51 0.29
CA ALA A 88 -0.08 -11.54 0.08
C ALA A 88 -0.20 -12.70 1.08
N ALA A 89 -0.60 -12.43 2.34
CA ALA A 89 -0.73 -13.43 3.39
C ALA A 89 -2.08 -14.16 3.39
N ARG A 90 -3.15 -13.53 2.90
CA ARG A 90 -4.53 -14.01 3.12
C ARG A 90 -5.33 -14.28 1.85
N THR A 91 -4.78 -13.98 0.67
CA THR A 91 -5.45 -14.22 -0.61
C THR A 91 -4.57 -15.04 -1.55
N ASP A 92 -5.11 -15.37 -2.70
CA ASP A 92 -4.38 -16.07 -3.78
C ASP A 92 -3.78 -15.10 -4.82
N ILE A 93 -3.50 -13.85 -4.43
CA ILE A 93 -2.88 -12.85 -5.31
C ILE A 93 -1.52 -13.32 -5.81
N ASP A 94 -1.19 -13.03 -7.07
CA ASP A 94 0.04 -13.55 -7.69
C ASP A 94 1.30 -12.74 -7.38
N ALA A 95 1.15 -11.45 -7.06
CA ALA A 95 2.25 -10.57 -6.65
C ALA A 95 1.72 -9.35 -5.90
N SER A 96 2.44 -8.90 -4.86
CA SER A 96 2.04 -7.74 -4.06
C SER A 96 3.21 -6.80 -3.83
N VAL A 97 2.96 -5.49 -3.85
CA VAL A 97 3.96 -4.46 -3.53
C VAL A 97 3.38 -3.48 -2.51
N GLY A 98 4.09 -3.26 -1.42
CA GLY A 98 3.74 -2.28 -0.40
C GLY A 98 4.78 -1.17 -0.30
N TYR A 99 4.34 0.08 -0.38
CA TYR A 99 5.16 1.27 -0.13
C TYR A 99 4.84 1.81 1.26
N TYR A 100 5.86 1.98 2.08
CA TYR A 100 5.77 2.53 3.44
C TYR A 100 4.52 2.04 4.20
N GLY A 101 4.31 0.71 4.18
CA GLY A 101 3.15 0.08 4.80
C GLY A 101 3.16 0.21 6.32
N VAL A 102 2.06 0.73 6.88
CA VAL A 102 1.93 0.92 8.32
C VAL A 102 1.46 -0.34 9.05
N MET A 103 1.88 -0.54 10.29
CA MET A 103 1.41 -1.62 11.19
C MET A 103 1.69 -3.05 10.67
N ILE A 104 2.63 -3.25 9.74
CA ILE A 104 3.04 -4.59 9.27
C ILE A 104 3.72 -5.37 10.40
N ASP A 105 4.47 -4.70 11.25
CA ASP A 105 5.11 -5.26 12.45
C ASP A 105 4.15 -6.02 13.35
N GLN A 106 2.88 -5.60 13.41
CA GLN A 106 1.84 -6.22 14.23
C GLN A 106 1.23 -7.49 13.63
N MET A 107 1.56 -7.78 12.35
CA MET A 107 0.96 -8.89 11.59
C MET A 107 1.99 -9.94 11.13
N LEU A 108 3.23 -9.88 11.64
CA LEU A 108 4.31 -10.79 11.24
C LEU A 108 4.02 -12.25 11.57
N GLY A 109 3.13 -12.53 12.52
CA GLY A 109 2.67 -13.88 12.80
C GLY A 109 1.99 -14.60 11.62
N GLU A 110 1.53 -13.83 10.62
CA GLU A 110 0.90 -14.36 9.40
C GLU A 110 1.89 -14.54 8.23
N SER A 111 3.15 -14.13 8.38
CA SER A 111 4.14 -14.17 7.30
C SER A 111 4.31 -15.57 6.69
N HIS A 112 4.17 -16.62 7.51
CA HIS A 112 4.25 -18.02 7.06
C HIS A 112 3.20 -18.41 6.01
N ALA A 113 2.13 -17.62 5.85
CA ALA A 113 1.09 -17.85 4.86
C ALA A 113 1.38 -17.20 3.49
N ILE A 114 2.41 -16.35 3.40
CA ILE A 114 2.80 -15.70 2.15
C ILE A 114 3.33 -16.73 1.16
N ALA A 115 2.52 -17.07 0.17
CA ALA A 115 2.84 -18.11 -0.83
C ALA A 115 3.40 -17.53 -2.14
N HIS A 116 3.08 -16.27 -2.45
CA HIS A 116 3.45 -15.56 -3.67
C HIS A 116 4.39 -14.39 -3.40
N PRO A 117 5.10 -13.88 -4.42
CA PRO A 117 6.05 -12.79 -4.24
C PRO A 117 5.44 -11.53 -3.62
N LEU A 118 6.12 -11.00 -2.59
CA LEU A 118 5.83 -9.73 -1.93
C LEU A 118 7.09 -8.85 -1.96
N MET A 119 6.95 -7.58 -2.33
CA MET A 119 7.99 -6.58 -2.22
C MET A 119 7.53 -5.46 -1.29
N LEU A 120 8.40 -5.02 -0.37
CA LEU A 120 8.13 -3.89 0.51
C LEU A 120 9.20 -2.82 0.35
N HIS A 121 8.76 -1.56 0.18
CA HIS A 121 9.60 -0.36 0.14
C HIS A 121 9.53 0.32 1.51
N ILE A 122 10.66 0.37 2.22
CA ILE A 122 10.78 0.81 3.61
C ILE A 122 11.63 2.07 3.68
N PRO A 123 11.07 3.26 3.89
CA PRO A 123 11.83 4.46 4.16
C PRO A 123 12.37 4.44 5.60
N THR A 124 13.69 4.64 5.78
CA THR A 124 14.31 4.45 7.10
C THR A 124 14.10 5.61 8.06
N ALA A 125 13.66 6.77 7.59
CA ALA A 125 13.31 7.92 8.42
C ALA A 125 11.77 8.11 8.55
N ASP A 126 11.00 7.04 8.34
CA ASP A 126 9.54 7.05 8.39
C ASP A 126 9.03 7.42 9.79
N HIS A 127 8.29 8.53 9.88
CA HIS A 127 7.73 9.00 11.14
C HIS A 127 6.45 8.24 11.58
N PHE A 128 5.82 7.44 10.69
CA PHE A 128 4.70 6.56 11.04
C PHE A 128 5.16 5.13 11.36
N VAL A 129 6.29 4.70 10.79
CA VAL A 129 6.85 3.37 11.01
C VAL A 129 8.25 3.53 11.60
N GLY A 130 8.32 3.66 12.92
CA GLY A 130 9.55 3.93 13.64
C GLY A 130 10.59 2.79 13.58
N PRO A 131 11.83 3.06 14.04
CA PRO A 131 12.94 2.10 13.93
C PRO A 131 12.66 0.74 14.54
N GLU A 132 11.90 0.68 15.63
CA GLU A 132 11.56 -0.59 16.30
C GLU A 132 10.62 -1.44 15.42
N ALA A 133 9.61 -0.82 14.79
CA ALA A 133 8.72 -1.50 13.88
C ALA A 133 9.46 -1.96 12.60
N GLN A 134 10.36 -1.12 12.05
CA GLN A 134 11.21 -1.49 10.92
C GLN A 134 12.12 -2.67 11.27
N ALA A 135 12.78 -2.64 12.44
CA ALA A 135 13.61 -3.76 12.89
C ALA A 135 12.80 -5.06 13.06
N ALA A 136 11.57 -4.97 13.57
CA ALA A 136 10.68 -6.13 13.67
C ALA A 136 10.31 -6.69 12.27
N ILE A 137 10.00 -5.81 11.30
CA ILE A 137 9.70 -6.20 9.91
C ILE A 137 10.90 -6.94 9.31
N HIS A 138 12.12 -6.41 9.44
CA HIS A 138 13.33 -7.09 8.99
C HIS A 138 13.54 -8.44 9.68
N ALA A 139 13.45 -8.49 11.00
CA ALA A 139 13.60 -9.73 11.76
C ALA A 139 12.58 -10.81 11.35
N GLY A 140 11.38 -10.41 10.94
CA GLY A 140 10.33 -11.35 10.55
C GLY A 140 10.32 -11.74 9.06
N LEU A 141 10.95 -10.93 8.19
CA LEU A 141 10.78 -11.07 6.74
C LEU A 141 12.08 -11.16 5.94
N ASP A 142 13.27 -10.79 6.46
CA ASP A 142 14.53 -10.82 5.68
C ASP A 142 14.85 -12.22 5.14
N ASP A 143 14.59 -13.25 5.92
CA ASP A 143 14.87 -14.63 5.55
C ASP A 143 13.67 -15.31 4.83
N HIS A 144 12.58 -14.56 4.57
CA HIS A 144 11.39 -15.16 3.97
C HIS A 144 11.58 -15.34 2.46
N PRO A 145 11.45 -16.58 1.90
CA PRO A 145 11.83 -16.89 0.51
C PRO A 145 10.97 -16.21 -0.56
N LYS A 146 9.86 -15.60 -0.18
CA LYS A 146 8.93 -14.91 -1.08
C LYS A 146 8.90 -13.39 -0.88
N VAL A 147 9.64 -12.86 0.09
CA VAL A 147 9.62 -11.45 0.43
C VAL A 147 10.92 -10.77 0.02
N THR A 148 10.81 -9.60 -0.56
CA THR A 148 11.94 -8.72 -0.87
C THR A 148 11.73 -7.39 -0.17
N LEU A 149 12.66 -7.00 0.69
CA LEU A 149 12.65 -5.71 1.38
C LEU A 149 13.64 -4.77 0.68
N HIS A 150 13.26 -3.51 0.53
CA HIS A 150 14.11 -2.45 0.01
C HIS A 150 14.08 -1.24 0.93
N ASP A 151 15.22 -0.94 1.54
CA ASP A 151 15.39 0.24 2.37
C ASP A 151 15.72 1.47 1.54
N TYR A 152 15.13 2.60 1.95
CA TYR A 152 15.37 3.93 1.39
C TYR A 152 15.93 4.83 2.49
N VAL A 153 17.27 4.87 2.56
CA VAL A 153 17.99 5.51 3.65
C VAL A 153 17.71 7.01 3.71
N GLY A 154 17.24 7.48 4.88
CA GLY A 154 16.97 8.88 5.15
C GLY A 154 15.67 9.42 4.52
N LEU A 155 14.93 8.59 3.77
CA LEU A 155 13.63 8.98 3.23
C LEU A 155 12.52 8.77 4.26
N ASP A 156 11.50 9.63 4.19
CA ASP A 156 10.34 9.61 5.07
C ASP A 156 9.11 9.00 4.40
N HIS A 157 8.07 8.82 5.18
CA HIS A 157 6.75 8.37 4.72
C HIS A 157 6.22 9.22 3.57
N GLY A 158 5.71 8.56 2.53
CA GLY A 158 5.19 9.26 1.36
C GLY A 158 6.26 9.69 0.35
N PHE A 159 7.51 9.22 0.46
CA PHE A 159 8.60 9.60 -0.44
C PHE A 159 8.32 9.34 -1.93
N ALA A 160 7.41 8.44 -2.25
CA ALA A 160 6.99 8.11 -3.62
C ALA A 160 5.61 8.69 -3.98
N ALA A 161 5.05 9.60 -3.17
CA ALA A 161 3.79 10.27 -3.50
C ALA A 161 3.96 11.13 -4.76
N GLU A 162 3.00 11.08 -5.68
CA GLU A 162 3.07 11.86 -6.93
C GLU A 162 2.97 13.36 -6.70
N MET A 163 2.30 13.76 -5.62
CA MET A 163 2.00 15.15 -5.29
C MET A 163 2.40 15.47 -3.86
N GLY A 164 2.60 16.76 -3.58
CA GLY A 164 2.95 17.25 -2.27
C GLY A 164 4.48 17.38 -2.07
N ASN A 165 4.86 17.81 -0.87
CA ASN A 165 6.24 18.16 -0.50
C ASN A 165 7.06 16.98 0.06
N ARG A 166 6.48 15.77 0.13
CA ARG A 166 7.16 14.58 0.68
C ARG A 166 7.91 13.77 -0.36
N ARG A 167 7.66 14.03 -1.65
CA ARG A 167 8.28 13.28 -2.72
C ARG A 167 9.78 13.51 -2.77
N ASP A 168 10.54 12.42 -2.71
CA ASP A 168 11.94 12.37 -3.11
C ASP A 168 12.04 11.75 -4.50
N GLU A 169 12.43 12.56 -5.49
CA GLU A 169 12.41 12.12 -6.90
C GLU A 169 13.33 10.94 -7.17
N ALA A 170 14.53 10.94 -6.57
CA ALA A 170 15.48 9.85 -6.79
C ALA A 170 14.99 8.53 -6.14
N GLY A 171 14.48 8.62 -4.93
CA GLY A 171 13.90 7.47 -4.21
C GLY A 171 12.65 6.94 -4.89
N ALA A 172 11.76 7.83 -5.33
CA ALA A 172 10.53 7.46 -6.04
C ALA A 172 10.83 6.73 -7.35
N VAL A 173 11.67 7.32 -8.22
CA VAL A 173 12.07 6.69 -9.50
C VAL A 173 12.72 5.32 -9.27
N LEU A 174 13.57 5.19 -8.24
CA LEU A 174 14.18 3.91 -7.90
C LEU A 174 13.15 2.87 -7.44
N ALA A 175 12.21 3.27 -6.58
CA ALA A 175 11.17 2.38 -6.06
C ALA A 175 10.20 1.94 -7.16
N ASP A 176 9.77 2.87 -7.99
CA ASP A 176 8.85 2.62 -9.11
C ASP A 176 9.49 1.70 -10.15
N GLY A 177 10.76 1.91 -10.47
CA GLY A 177 11.52 1.02 -11.37
C GLY A 177 11.66 -0.41 -10.81
N ARG A 178 11.85 -0.56 -9.49
CA ARG A 178 11.86 -1.88 -8.82
C ARG A 178 10.50 -2.55 -8.88
N THR A 179 9.44 -1.78 -8.64
CA THR A 179 8.05 -2.25 -8.70
C THR A 179 7.68 -2.72 -10.11
N GLU A 180 8.01 -1.93 -11.13
CA GLU A 180 7.77 -2.31 -12.53
C GLU A 180 8.50 -3.61 -12.88
N ALA A 181 9.81 -3.69 -12.57
CA ALA A 181 10.60 -4.89 -12.81
C ALA A 181 10.05 -6.11 -12.07
N PHE A 182 9.60 -5.93 -10.82
CA PHE A 182 9.00 -6.98 -10.02
C PHE A 182 7.69 -7.50 -10.63
N PHE A 183 6.78 -6.63 -11.02
CA PHE A 183 5.55 -7.06 -11.66
C PHE A 183 5.79 -7.71 -13.02
N LYS A 184 6.70 -7.18 -13.82
CA LYS A 184 7.09 -7.78 -15.10
C LYS A 184 7.65 -9.19 -14.94
N ALA A 185 8.43 -9.43 -13.89
CA ALA A 185 8.99 -10.76 -13.62
C ALA A 185 7.94 -11.77 -13.12
N ASN A 186 6.92 -11.32 -12.39
CA ASN A 186 5.99 -12.20 -11.69
C ASN A 186 4.62 -12.32 -12.38
N LEU A 187 4.20 -11.30 -13.12
CA LEU A 187 2.91 -11.31 -13.82
C LEU A 187 3.03 -11.59 -15.32
N GLY A 188 4.17 -11.31 -15.92
CA GLY A 188 4.46 -11.58 -17.34
C GLY A 188 4.37 -10.35 -18.20
#